data_2b786a025f175b7c21adb97d2ab7cf0d
#
_entry.id   2b786a025f175b7c21adb97d2ab7cf0d
#
_cell.length_a   1.000
_cell.length_b   1.000
_cell.length_c   1.000
_cell.angle_alpha   90.00
_cell.angle_beta   90.00
_cell.angle_gamma   90.00
#
_symmetry.space_group_name_H-M   'P 1'
#
loop_
_entity.id
_entity.type
_entity.pdbx_description
1 polymer ?
#
loop_
_entity_poly.entity_id
_entity_poly.type
_entity_poly.pdbx_seq_one_letter_code
_entity_poly.pdbx_strand_id
1 'polypeptide(L)'
;MANWIKFEHNNSQSFGIVNDNQITVYEGNMFDSPTETDSKINLSDVVVKNPCEPSKMIALWNNYQSLATEKGLSKPNNPLYLNKAISCIIDQGENIIRPKSYEESIFFEGELGIVIGKKCKDVSVNDSSNYIFGYTCINDVTAMDLVKKDPTFDQWTRSKSYDTFGIFGPCIATDVDPMALEITTTVDGEIKQNYKTNDMFFNVFEIVSFLSHDMTLNPGDIIACGTNSGLGPMTSNQSVTVSITSIGKVTNKLI
;
A
#
# COMPACT_ATOMS: atom_id res chain seq x y z
N MET A 1 -7.66 -14.79 11.14
CA MET A 1 -6.97 -13.54 10.68
C MET A 1 -5.63 -13.47 11.36
N ALA A 2 -4.55 -13.33 10.60
CA ALA A 2 -3.21 -13.13 11.14
C ALA A 2 -2.65 -11.81 10.59
N ASN A 3 -2.00 -11.04 11.46
CA ASN A 3 -1.33 -9.79 11.10
C ASN A 3 0.19 -10.02 11.13
N TRP A 4 0.77 -10.23 9.96
CA TRP A 4 2.19 -10.44 9.79
C TRP A 4 2.94 -9.12 9.81
N ILE A 5 3.93 -8.99 10.67
CA ILE A 5 4.81 -7.83 10.76
C ILE A 5 6.26 -8.22 10.57
N LYS A 6 7.05 -7.27 10.06
CA LYS A 6 8.51 -7.28 10.14
C LYS A 6 8.94 -6.23 11.17
N PHE A 7 9.92 -6.54 11.97
CA PHE A 7 10.34 -5.65 13.05
C PHE A 7 11.83 -5.77 13.35
N GLU A 8 12.35 -4.75 13.97
CA GLU A 8 13.71 -4.73 14.52
C GLU A 8 13.64 -4.78 16.05
N HIS A 9 14.38 -5.72 16.64
CA HIS A 9 14.55 -5.89 18.08
C HIS A 9 16.04 -6.17 18.39
N ASN A 10 16.66 -5.41 19.30
CA ASN A 10 18.07 -5.55 19.67
C ASN A 10 19.01 -5.54 18.45
N ASN A 11 18.81 -4.64 17.49
CA ASN A 11 19.57 -4.51 16.22
C ASN A 11 19.48 -5.75 15.30
N SER A 12 18.50 -6.61 15.49
CA SER A 12 18.24 -7.76 14.61
C SER A 12 16.84 -7.66 14.02
N GLN A 13 16.72 -7.92 12.73
CA GLN A 13 15.44 -7.97 12.04
C GLN A 13 14.83 -9.36 12.15
N SER A 14 13.55 -9.40 12.42
CA SER A 14 12.73 -10.61 12.52
C SER A 14 11.33 -10.34 11.98
N PHE A 15 10.53 -11.38 11.86
CA PHE A 15 9.12 -11.27 11.49
C PHE A 15 8.26 -12.20 12.34
N GLY A 16 6.97 -11.93 12.38
CA GLY A 16 6.06 -12.73 13.18
C GLY A 16 4.62 -12.27 13.03
N ILE A 17 3.74 -12.89 13.80
CA ILE A 17 2.33 -12.56 13.87
C ILE A 17 2.07 -11.78 15.15
N VAL A 18 1.43 -10.61 15.01
CA VAL A 18 1.00 -9.80 16.15
C VAL A 18 -0.44 -10.12 16.51
N ASN A 19 -0.64 -10.45 17.80
CA ASN A 19 -1.95 -10.60 18.42
C ASN A 19 -2.00 -9.68 19.65
N ASP A 20 -2.96 -8.76 19.68
CA ASP A 20 -3.03 -7.69 20.67
C ASP A 20 -1.71 -6.89 20.71
N ASN A 21 -0.95 -6.99 21.79
CA ASN A 21 0.34 -6.31 21.97
C ASN A 21 1.53 -7.29 22.02
N GLN A 22 1.34 -8.53 21.59
CA GLN A 22 2.38 -9.55 21.62
C GLN A 22 2.65 -10.11 20.22
N ILE A 23 3.93 -10.24 19.88
CA ILE A 23 4.41 -10.83 18.63
C ILE A 23 4.86 -12.26 18.93
N THR A 24 4.31 -13.23 18.22
CA THR A 24 4.89 -14.57 18.12
C THR A 24 5.89 -14.55 16.97
N VAL A 25 7.16 -14.85 17.25
CA VAL A 25 8.25 -14.80 16.28
C VAL A 25 8.22 -16.04 15.40
N TYR A 26 8.52 -15.85 14.12
CA TYR A 26 8.65 -16.91 13.12
C TYR A 26 10.03 -16.90 12.49
N GLU A 27 10.46 -18.07 12.01
CA GLU A 27 11.72 -18.29 11.27
C GLU A 27 11.46 -18.78 9.85
N GLY A 28 12.47 -18.64 8.99
CA GLY A 28 12.39 -19.03 7.58
C GLY A 28 11.99 -17.88 6.66
N ASN A 29 11.14 -18.15 5.70
CA ASN A 29 10.63 -17.14 4.76
C ASN A 29 9.14 -16.93 5.00
N MET A 30 8.72 -15.68 5.28
CA MET A 30 7.31 -15.34 5.54
C MET A 30 6.35 -15.87 4.46
N PHE A 31 6.79 -15.91 3.21
CA PHE A 31 5.97 -16.32 2.06
C PHE A 31 6.08 -17.82 1.71
N ASP A 32 6.93 -18.56 2.42
CA ASP A 32 7.18 -19.99 2.12
C ASP A 32 7.25 -20.82 3.41
N SER A 33 6.09 -21.16 3.92
CA SER A 33 5.91 -22.06 5.08
C SER A 33 6.78 -21.70 6.29
N PRO A 34 6.68 -20.48 6.84
CA PRO A 34 7.47 -20.07 8.00
C PRO A 34 7.15 -20.94 9.22
N THR A 35 8.15 -21.16 10.06
CA THR A 35 8.03 -21.98 11.26
C THR A 35 7.80 -21.10 12.49
N GLU A 36 6.77 -21.37 13.26
CA GLU A 36 6.52 -20.72 14.54
C GLU A 36 7.60 -21.12 15.56
N THR A 37 8.05 -20.14 16.34
CA THR A 37 9.01 -20.36 17.44
C THR A 37 8.32 -20.19 18.80
N ASP A 38 8.99 -20.62 19.87
CA ASP A 38 8.50 -20.35 21.25
C ASP A 38 8.74 -18.91 21.70
N SER A 39 9.40 -18.07 20.88
CA SER A 39 9.77 -16.71 21.24
C SER A 39 8.58 -15.75 21.08
N LYS A 40 8.33 -14.98 22.16
CA LYS A 40 7.32 -13.93 22.20
C LYS A 40 7.91 -12.62 22.65
N ILE A 41 7.58 -11.53 21.94
CA ILE A 41 8.12 -10.19 22.17
C ILE A 41 6.93 -9.21 22.25
N ASN A 42 6.99 -8.23 23.17
CA ASN A 42 5.94 -7.21 23.20
C ASN A 42 6.12 -6.26 22.01
N LEU A 43 5.00 -5.84 21.42
CA LEU A 43 5.00 -4.89 20.31
C LEU A 43 5.64 -3.53 20.70
N SER A 44 5.55 -3.14 21.99
CA SER A 44 6.18 -1.93 22.51
C SER A 44 7.72 -1.95 22.51
N ASP A 45 8.32 -3.14 22.44
CA ASP A 45 9.76 -3.34 22.61
C ASP A 45 10.49 -3.43 21.26
N VAL A 46 9.78 -3.22 20.15
CA VAL A 46 10.29 -3.35 18.78
C VAL A 46 10.06 -2.09 17.95
N VAL A 47 10.87 -1.93 16.91
CA VAL A 47 10.60 -0.96 15.83
C VAL A 47 9.95 -1.71 14.67
N VAL A 48 8.69 -1.41 14.39
CA VAL A 48 7.95 -2.01 13.27
C VAL A 48 8.51 -1.47 11.96
N LYS A 49 8.84 -2.38 11.04
CA LYS A 49 9.36 -2.11 9.71
C LYS A 49 8.30 -2.37 8.63
N ASN A 50 8.60 -1.99 7.39
CA ASN A 50 7.80 -2.44 6.27
C ASN A 50 7.71 -3.97 6.28
N PRO A 51 6.51 -4.55 6.15
CA PRO A 51 6.32 -5.99 6.38
C PRO A 51 7.01 -6.87 5.33
N CYS A 52 7.41 -6.33 4.17
CA CYS A 52 8.16 -7.03 3.14
C CYS A 52 9.04 -6.08 2.31
N GLU A 53 9.87 -6.66 1.44
CA GLU A 53 10.74 -5.95 0.51
C GLU A 53 10.30 -6.27 -0.92
N PRO A 54 9.48 -5.41 -1.56
CA PRO A 54 8.96 -5.68 -2.89
C PRO A 54 10.03 -5.56 -3.97
N SER A 55 9.97 -6.42 -5.00
CA SER A 55 10.75 -6.25 -6.22
C SER A 55 10.17 -5.16 -7.12
N LYS A 56 8.88 -4.88 -6.96
CA LYS A 56 8.17 -3.78 -7.62
C LYS A 56 6.98 -3.31 -6.78
N MET A 57 6.66 -2.04 -6.91
CA MET A 57 5.45 -1.44 -6.37
C MET A 57 4.65 -0.85 -7.54
N ILE A 58 3.46 -1.39 -7.75
CA ILE A 58 2.54 -1.00 -8.83
C ILE A 58 1.41 -0.19 -8.20
N ALA A 59 1.00 0.91 -8.84
CA ALA A 59 -0.14 1.69 -8.39
C ALA A 59 -1.17 1.82 -9.52
N LEU A 60 -2.46 1.68 -9.16
CA LEU A 60 -3.57 1.83 -10.09
C LEU A 60 -4.10 3.26 -10.10
N TRP A 61 -4.57 3.68 -11.27
CA TRP A 61 -5.28 4.93 -11.47
C TRP A 61 -6.71 4.68 -11.95
N ASN A 62 -7.65 5.53 -11.52
CA ASN A 62 -9.06 5.49 -11.95
C ASN A 62 -9.76 4.14 -11.67
N ASN A 63 -9.54 3.58 -10.48
CA ASN A 63 -10.13 2.29 -10.09
C ASN A 63 -11.34 2.42 -9.14
N TYR A 64 -11.77 3.63 -8.77
CA TYR A 64 -12.92 3.84 -7.88
C TYR A 64 -14.05 4.61 -8.57
N GLN A 65 -15.27 4.08 -8.46
CA GLN A 65 -16.46 4.59 -9.16
C GLN A 65 -16.84 5.99 -8.68
N SER A 66 -16.81 6.23 -7.38
CA SER A 66 -17.20 7.52 -6.80
C SER A 66 -16.26 8.64 -7.25
N LEU A 67 -14.92 8.43 -7.19
CA LEU A 67 -13.94 9.41 -7.66
C LEU A 67 -14.02 9.62 -9.17
N ALA A 68 -14.21 8.54 -9.94
CA ALA A 68 -14.37 8.64 -11.39
C ALA A 68 -15.60 9.51 -11.74
N THR A 69 -16.72 9.29 -11.07
CA THR A 69 -17.94 10.08 -11.25
C THR A 69 -17.70 11.56 -10.91
N GLU A 70 -17.06 11.85 -9.78
CA GLU A 70 -16.70 13.21 -9.36
C GLU A 70 -15.83 13.93 -10.41
N LYS A 71 -14.89 13.20 -11.02
CA LYS A 71 -13.99 13.72 -12.04
C LYS A 71 -14.52 13.65 -13.48
N GLY A 72 -15.76 13.19 -13.69
CA GLY A 72 -16.34 13.01 -15.02
C GLY A 72 -15.63 11.95 -15.88
N LEU A 73 -15.02 10.96 -15.24
CA LEU A 73 -14.32 9.86 -15.90
C LEU A 73 -15.23 8.63 -16.03
N SER A 74 -15.02 7.85 -17.08
CA SER A 74 -15.68 6.56 -17.27
C SER A 74 -14.84 5.42 -16.68
N LYS A 75 -15.51 4.26 -16.43
CA LYS A 75 -14.80 3.02 -16.16
C LYS A 75 -13.82 2.71 -17.31
N PRO A 76 -12.55 2.50 -17.06
CA PRO A 76 -11.61 2.08 -18.10
C PRO A 76 -11.89 0.65 -18.55
N ASN A 77 -11.49 0.30 -19.77
CA ASN A 77 -11.66 -1.05 -20.30
C ASN A 77 -10.81 -2.09 -19.55
N ASN A 78 -9.65 -1.68 -19.04
CA ASN A 78 -8.68 -2.50 -18.30
C ASN A 78 -8.13 -1.70 -17.12
N PRO A 79 -7.59 -2.35 -16.08
CA PRO A 79 -6.82 -1.68 -15.03
C PRO A 79 -5.73 -0.78 -15.62
N LEU A 80 -5.72 0.50 -15.23
CA LEU A 80 -4.69 1.45 -15.61
C LEU A 80 -3.66 1.51 -14.48
N TYR A 81 -2.38 1.30 -14.81
CA TYR A 81 -1.36 1.20 -13.80
C TYR A 81 -0.05 1.89 -14.18
N LEU A 82 0.75 2.15 -13.17
CA LEU A 82 2.12 2.67 -13.26
C LEU A 82 3.01 1.93 -12.27
N ASN A 83 4.33 1.98 -12.48
CA ASN A 83 5.31 1.51 -11.51
C ASN A 83 5.83 2.68 -10.68
N LYS A 84 5.92 2.49 -9.36
CA LYS A 84 6.67 3.36 -8.45
C LYS A 84 8.10 2.83 -8.34
N ALA A 85 9.09 3.72 -8.31
CA ALA A 85 10.47 3.33 -8.04
C ALA A 85 10.58 2.77 -6.62
N ILE A 86 11.28 1.65 -6.45
CA ILE A 86 11.44 1.01 -5.12
C ILE A 86 12.19 1.93 -4.14
N SER A 87 13.05 2.81 -4.64
CA SER A 87 13.74 3.82 -3.81
C SER A 87 12.81 4.82 -3.11
N CYS A 88 11.53 4.89 -3.51
CA CYS A 88 10.57 5.78 -2.85
C CYS A 88 10.05 5.23 -1.51
N ILE A 89 10.31 3.96 -1.19
CA ILE A 89 9.72 3.28 -0.05
C ILE A 89 10.39 3.71 1.26
N ILE A 90 9.57 4.01 2.26
CA ILE A 90 9.98 4.31 3.63
C ILE A 90 9.12 3.53 4.64
N ASP A 91 9.65 3.35 5.85
CA ASP A 91 8.91 2.74 6.97
C ASP A 91 7.83 3.69 7.51
N GLN A 92 6.83 3.13 8.17
CA GLN A 92 5.89 3.93 8.96
C GLN A 92 6.65 4.74 10.02
N GLY A 93 6.17 5.96 10.29
CA GLY A 93 6.80 6.87 11.26
C GLY A 93 7.99 7.66 10.71
N GLU A 94 8.56 7.27 9.57
CA GLU A 94 9.56 8.09 8.88
C GLU A 94 8.91 9.31 8.20
N ASN A 95 9.70 10.33 7.91
CA ASN A 95 9.18 11.55 7.33
C ASN A 95 9.07 11.45 5.79
N ILE A 96 7.96 11.94 5.27
CA ILE A 96 7.84 12.27 3.85
C ILE A 96 8.63 13.55 3.62
N ILE A 97 9.62 13.51 2.74
CA ILE A 97 10.51 14.65 2.47
C ILE A 97 10.05 15.39 1.22
N ARG A 98 9.78 16.69 1.35
CA ARG A 98 9.51 17.52 0.17
C ARG A 98 10.73 17.54 -0.76
N PRO A 99 10.59 17.11 -2.02
CA PRO A 99 11.70 17.16 -2.97
C PRO A 99 12.15 18.61 -3.23
N LYS A 100 13.46 18.88 -3.20
CA LYS A 100 14.01 20.23 -3.48
C LYS A 100 13.66 20.77 -4.87
N SER A 101 13.35 19.88 -5.81
CA SER A 101 12.98 20.21 -7.18
C SER A 101 11.48 20.39 -7.40
N TYR A 102 10.66 20.34 -6.32
CA TYR A 102 9.20 20.38 -6.42
C TYR A 102 8.59 21.19 -5.28
N GLU A 103 8.08 22.38 -5.59
CA GLU A 103 7.53 23.33 -4.63
C GLU A 103 6.00 23.30 -4.58
N GLU A 104 5.35 22.65 -5.57
CA GLU A 104 3.90 22.60 -5.70
C GLU A 104 3.29 21.57 -4.71
N SER A 105 2.02 21.21 -4.93
CA SER A 105 1.23 20.42 -3.99
C SER A 105 1.63 18.94 -3.95
N ILE A 106 1.95 18.43 -2.76
CA ILE A 106 2.14 17.01 -2.48
C ILE A 106 0.83 16.46 -1.90
N PHE A 107 0.28 15.44 -2.53
CA PHE A 107 -1.00 14.84 -2.16
C PHE A 107 -0.80 13.54 -1.38
N PHE A 108 -1.68 13.30 -0.41
CA PHE A 108 -1.88 11.99 0.18
C PHE A 108 -2.93 11.22 -0.63
N GLU A 109 -2.76 9.91 -0.70
CA GLU A 109 -3.72 8.98 -1.28
C GLU A 109 -3.76 7.72 -0.42
N GLY A 110 -4.79 7.58 0.42
CA GLY A 110 -5.00 6.37 1.20
C GLY A 110 -5.55 5.27 0.30
N GLU A 111 -4.96 4.06 0.37
CA GLU A 111 -5.27 2.95 -0.52
C GLU A 111 -5.19 1.59 0.17
N LEU A 112 -5.93 0.61 -0.36
CA LEU A 112 -5.67 -0.80 -0.09
C LEU A 112 -4.47 -1.27 -0.90
N GLY A 113 -3.55 -1.97 -0.25
CA GLY A 113 -2.43 -2.66 -0.88
C GLY A 113 -2.65 -4.17 -0.93
N ILE A 114 -2.44 -4.79 -2.11
CA ILE A 114 -2.35 -6.24 -2.27
C ILE A 114 -0.88 -6.63 -2.13
N VAL A 115 -0.61 -7.69 -1.35
CA VAL A 115 0.74 -8.27 -1.22
C VAL A 115 0.73 -9.64 -1.88
N ILE A 116 1.59 -9.83 -2.89
CA ILE A 116 1.74 -11.11 -3.59
C ILE A 116 2.44 -12.12 -2.70
N GLY A 117 1.93 -13.34 -2.63
CA GLY A 117 2.48 -14.42 -1.80
C GLY A 117 3.28 -15.46 -2.57
N LYS A 118 2.93 -15.68 -3.83
CA LYS A 118 3.57 -16.68 -4.69
C LYS A 118 3.87 -16.08 -6.04
N LYS A 119 5.04 -16.45 -6.61
CA LYS A 119 5.38 -16.07 -7.98
C LYS A 119 4.27 -16.51 -8.93
N CYS A 120 3.76 -15.58 -9.73
CA CYS A 120 2.71 -15.85 -10.70
C CYS A 120 2.90 -15.14 -12.03
N LYS A 121 2.36 -15.75 -13.06
CA LYS A 121 2.30 -15.29 -14.45
C LYS A 121 1.10 -15.95 -15.13
N ASP A 122 0.34 -15.20 -15.91
CA ASP A 122 -0.83 -15.68 -16.68
C ASP A 122 -1.91 -16.38 -15.81
N VAL A 123 -2.24 -15.79 -14.66
CA VAL A 123 -3.17 -16.35 -13.68
C VAL A 123 -4.61 -15.94 -14.01
N SER A 124 -5.56 -16.88 -13.94
CA SER A 124 -6.98 -16.57 -14.10
C SER A 124 -7.53 -15.79 -12.88
N VAL A 125 -8.64 -15.06 -13.06
CA VAL A 125 -9.32 -14.38 -11.95
C VAL A 125 -9.70 -15.35 -10.83
N ASN A 126 -10.19 -16.54 -11.18
CA ASN A 126 -10.61 -17.55 -10.21
C ASN A 126 -9.45 -18.12 -9.39
N ASP A 127 -8.25 -18.15 -9.94
CA ASP A 127 -7.06 -18.66 -9.26
C ASP A 127 -6.27 -17.58 -8.53
N SER A 128 -6.55 -16.31 -8.77
CA SER A 128 -5.77 -15.16 -8.25
C SER A 128 -5.64 -15.16 -6.72
N SER A 129 -6.67 -15.58 -6.00
CA SER A 129 -6.64 -15.68 -4.54
C SER A 129 -5.52 -16.59 -4.00
N ASN A 130 -5.12 -17.61 -4.76
CA ASN A 130 -4.04 -18.54 -4.36
C ASN A 130 -2.64 -17.89 -4.40
N TYR A 131 -2.51 -16.72 -5.00
CA TYR A 131 -1.25 -15.98 -5.18
C TYR A 131 -1.17 -14.72 -4.33
N ILE A 132 -2.26 -14.31 -3.70
CA ILE A 132 -2.30 -13.20 -2.75
C ILE A 132 -1.90 -13.73 -1.37
N PHE A 133 -0.92 -13.08 -0.72
CA PHE A 133 -0.57 -13.38 0.67
C PHE A 133 -1.52 -12.70 1.65
N GLY A 134 -1.83 -11.44 1.38
CA GLY A 134 -2.71 -10.62 2.21
C GLY A 134 -2.76 -9.17 1.76
N TYR A 135 -3.15 -8.30 2.67
CA TYR A 135 -3.45 -6.90 2.39
C TYR A 135 -2.79 -5.98 3.41
N THR A 136 -2.48 -4.75 2.98
CA THR A 136 -1.79 -3.76 3.79
C THR A 136 -2.36 -2.35 3.54
N CYS A 137 -2.11 -1.41 4.45
CA CYS A 137 -2.41 0.00 4.22
C CYS A 137 -1.35 0.63 3.33
N ILE A 138 -1.74 1.55 2.44
CA ILE A 138 -0.82 2.33 1.60
C ILE A 138 -1.17 3.82 1.70
N ASN A 139 -0.14 4.68 1.73
CA ASN A 139 -0.24 6.08 1.36
C ASN A 139 0.58 6.28 0.08
N ASP A 140 -0.09 6.40 -1.06
CA ASP A 140 0.52 6.58 -2.38
C ASP A 140 0.78 8.07 -2.66
N VAL A 141 1.81 8.61 -2.02
CA VAL A 141 2.14 10.04 -2.09
C VAL A 141 2.45 10.47 -3.51
N THR A 142 1.88 11.63 -3.91
CA THR A 142 1.90 12.10 -5.30
C THR A 142 2.23 13.59 -5.41
N ALA A 143 3.21 13.92 -6.26
CA ALA A 143 3.46 15.28 -6.75
C ALA A 143 2.48 15.60 -7.89
N MET A 144 1.24 15.97 -7.53
CA MET A 144 0.08 15.94 -8.44
C MET A 144 0.26 16.84 -9.67
N ASP A 145 0.82 18.02 -9.50
CA ASP A 145 0.97 19.00 -10.60
C ASP A 145 1.98 18.54 -11.68
N LEU A 146 2.83 17.55 -11.35
CA LEU A 146 3.77 16.96 -12.32
C LEU A 146 3.10 16.05 -13.34
N VAL A 147 1.98 15.43 -12.98
CA VAL A 147 1.33 14.41 -13.83
C VAL A 147 1.08 14.95 -15.23
N LYS A 148 0.49 16.13 -15.34
CA LYS A 148 0.09 16.79 -16.59
C LYS A 148 1.02 17.96 -16.98
N LYS A 149 2.22 18.06 -16.39
CA LYS A 149 3.13 19.19 -16.63
C LYS A 149 3.62 19.24 -18.07
N ASP A 150 3.82 18.09 -18.71
CA ASP A 150 4.13 17.99 -20.13
C ASP A 150 2.88 17.51 -20.89
N PRO A 151 2.41 18.26 -21.91
CA PRO A 151 1.20 17.89 -22.65
C PRO A 151 1.38 16.66 -23.55
N THR A 152 2.62 16.25 -23.81
CA THR A 152 2.93 15.14 -24.71
C THR A 152 3.02 13.79 -24.02
N PHE A 153 3.27 13.80 -22.68
CA PHE A 153 3.45 12.57 -21.93
C PHE A 153 3.13 12.76 -20.43
N ASP A 154 2.12 12.06 -19.95
CA ASP A 154 1.75 12.05 -18.53
C ASP A 154 2.85 11.46 -17.66
N GLN A 155 3.32 12.23 -16.67
CA GLN A 155 4.48 11.90 -15.82
C GLN A 155 4.08 11.11 -14.55
N TRP A 156 3.21 10.09 -14.67
CA TRP A 156 2.72 9.34 -13.51
C TRP A 156 3.82 8.71 -12.67
N THR A 157 4.72 7.93 -13.30
CA THR A 157 5.83 7.30 -12.57
C THR A 157 6.71 8.35 -11.90
N ARG A 158 7.04 9.46 -12.57
CA ARG A 158 7.83 10.53 -11.99
C ARG A 158 7.15 11.19 -10.79
N SER A 159 5.84 11.47 -10.89
CA SER A 159 5.08 12.16 -9.85
C SER A 159 4.94 11.33 -8.57
N LYS A 160 5.00 10.00 -8.67
CA LYS A 160 4.81 9.05 -7.57
C LYS A 160 6.09 8.38 -7.06
N SER A 161 7.26 8.68 -7.66
CA SER A 161 8.52 7.97 -7.38
C SER A 161 9.63 8.83 -6.76
N TYR A 162 9.32 10.01 -6.23
CA TYR A 162 10.28 10.71 -5.39
C TYR A 162 10.61 9.86 -4.15
N ASP A 163 11.85 9.96 -3.68
CA ASP A 163 12.23 9.34 -2.41
C ASP A 163 11.21 9.71 -1.33
N THR A 164 10.87 8.74 -0.46
CA THR A 164 9.89 8.86 0.62
C THR A 164 8.40 8.92 0.22
N PHE A 165 8.06 8.73 -1.06
CA PHE A 165 6.67 8.81 -1.55
C PHE A 165 5.94 7.45 -1.57
N GLY A 166 6.58 6.36 -1.16
CA GLY A 166 6.01 5.01 -1.08
C GLY A 166 5.89 4.54 0.38
N ILE A 167 4.68 4.54 0.93
CA ILE A 167 4.45 4.09 2.31
C ILE A 167 3.47 2.93 2.30
N PHE A 168 3.81 1.84 2.98
CA PHE A 168 2.90 0.73 3.21
C PHE A 168 3.20 0.04 4.55
N GLY A 169 2.23 -0.70 5.09
CA GLY A 169 2.31 -1.36 6.38
C GLY A 169 1.04 -1.14 7.22
N PRO A 170 1.09 -1.26 8.54
CA PRO A 170 2.20 -1.69 9.39
C PRO A 170 2.41 -3.20 9.34
N CYS A 171 1.44 -3.93 8.79
CA CYS A 171 1.41 -5.37 8.70
C CYS A 171 0.83 -5.82 7.36
N ILE A 172 0.89 -7.13 7.12
CA ILE A 172 0.11 -7.80 6.09
C ILE A 172 -0.96 -8.63 6.81
N ALA A 173 -2.22 -8.25 6.63
CA ALA A 173 -3.36 -8.98 7.19
C ALA A 173 -3.79 -10.09 6.23
N THR A 174 -3.87 -11.33 6.74
CA THR A 174 -4.42 -12.48 6.02
C THR A 174 -5.84 -12.79 6.50
N ASP A 175 -6.58 -13.59 5.72
CA ASP A 175 -7.92 -14.06 6.06
C ASP A 175 -8.93 -12.92 6.32
N VAL A 176 -8.80 -11.83 5.54
CA VAL A 176 -9.77 -10.73 5.50
C VAL A 176 -10.49 -10.74 4.15
N ASP A 177 -11.76 -10.31 4.14
CA ASP A 177 -12.49 -10.08 2.88
C ASP A 177 -12.07 -8.72 2.31
N PRO A 178 -11.27 -8.69 1.23
CA PRO A 178 -10.75 -7.45 0.69
C PRO A 178 -11.81 -6.52 0.11
N MET A 179 -13.01 -7.04 -0.17
CA MET A 179 -14.12 -6.25 -0.74
C MET A 179 -15.08 -5.72 0.34
N ALA A 180 -14.85 -6.03 1.61
CA ALA A 180 -15.66 -5.58 2.75
C ALA A 180 -14.90 -4.62 3.69
N LEU A 181 -13.77 -4.05 3.26
CA LEU A 181 -12.93 -3.16 4.06
C LEU A 181 -13.36 -1.70 3.91
N GLU A 182 -13.09 -0.92 4.95
CA GLU A 182 -13.26 0.54 4.97
C GLU A 182 -11.90 1.20 5.14
N ILE A 183 -11.60 2.18 4.28
CA ILE A 183 -10.37 2.96 4.27
C ILE A 183 -10.68 4.35 4.78
N THR A 184 -9.98 4.77 5.82
CA THR A 184 -10.06 6.12 6.38
C THR A 184 -8.69 6.78 6.32
N THR A 185 -8.61 7.97 5.72
CA THR A 185 -7.41 8.80 5.75
C THR A 185 -7.67 10.05 6.57
N THR A 186 -6.80 10.32 7.54
CA THR A 186 -6.85 11.54 8.34
C THR A 186 -5.60 12.40 8.14
N VAL A 187 -5.77 13.72 8.19
CA VAL A 187 -4.67 14.70 8.23
C VAL A 187 -4.80 15.45 9.54
N ASP A 188 -3.78 15.38 10.41
CA ASP A 188 -3.78 15.93 11.77
C ASP A 188 -5.02 15.53 12.58
N GLY A 189 -5.52 14.30 12.37
CA GLY A 189 -6.69 13.73 13.04
C GLY A 189 -8.04 14.09 12.39
N GLU A 190 -8.09 14.99 11.41
CA GLU A 190 -9.30 15.31 10.67
C GLU A 190 -9.51 14.32 9.52
N ILE A 191 -10.69 13.69 9.44
CA ILE A 191 -11.02 12.75 8.36
C ILE A 191 -11.11 13.49 7.03
N LYS A 192 -10.32 13.05 6.06
CA LYS A 192 -10.30 13.54 4.68
C LYS A 192 -10.88 12.53 3.69
N GLN A 193 -10.61 11.24 3.90
CA GLN A 193 -11.19 10.17 3.11
C GLN A 193 -11.87 9.17 4.05
N ASN A 194 -13.04 8.69 3.63
CA ASN A 194 -13.70 7.53 4.24
C ASN A 194 -14.52 6.84 3.14
N TYR A 195 -14.09 5.64 2.75
CA TYR A 195 -14.71 4.92 1.64
C TYR A 195 -14.49 3.40 1.76
N LYS A 196 -15.27 2.65 0.99
CA LYS A 196 -15.25 1.19 1.01
C LYS A 196 -14.59 0.61 -0.23
N THR A 197 -13.94 -0.52 -0.06
CA THR A 197 -13.24 -1.23 -1.13
C THR A 197 -14.17 -1.81 -2.20
N ASN A 198 -15.44 -2.07 -1.88
CA ASN A 198 -16.44 -2.53 -2.86
C ASN A 198 -16.85 -1.48 -3.90
N ASP A 199 -16.36 -0.23 -3.79
CA ASP A 199 -16.54 0.82 -4.80
C ASP A 199 -15.52 0.72 -5.96
N MET A 200 -14.63 -0.27 -5.96
CA MET A 200 -13.67 -0.50 -7.05
C MET A 200 -14.36 -0.90 -8.35
N PHE A 201 -13.81 -0.45 -9.48
CA PHE A 201 -14.17 -0.91 -10.82
C PHE A 201 -13.65 -2.33 -11.11
N PHE A 202 -12.43 -2.59 -10.72
CA PHE A 202 -11.76 -3.88 -10.80
C PHE A 202 -11.42 -4.33 -9.38
N ASN A 203 -11.94 -5.48 -8.97
CA ASN A 203 -11.65 -6.03 -7.65
C ASN A 203 -10.21 -6.59 -7.59
N VAL A 204 -9.75 -6.92 -6.39
CA VAL A 204 -8.37 -7.37 -6.15
C VAL A 204 -7.97 -8.59 -6.98
N PHE A 205 -8.90 -9.49 -7.28
CA PHE A 205 -8.65 -10.71 -8.05
C PHE A 205 -8.52 -10.41 -9.55
N GLU A 206 -9.35 -9.53 -10.06
CA GLU A 206 -9.26 -9.02 -11.44
C GLU A 206 -7.96 -8.26 -11.66
N ILE A 207 -7.53 -7.44 -10.69
CA ILE A 207 -6.27 -6.69 -10.73
C ILE A 207 -5.08 -7.65 -10.81
N VAL A 208 -4.98 -8.63 -9.91
CA VAL A 208 -3.87 -9.61 -9.90
C VAL A 208 -3.84 -10.43 -11.18
N SER A 209 -5.00 -10.92 -11.63
CA SER A 209 -5.11 -11.64 -12.90
C SER A 209 -4.57 -10.79 -14.06
N PHE A 210 -5.09 -9.56 -14.23
CA PHE A 210 -4.72 -8.68 -15.32
C PHE A 210 -3.20 -8.38 -15.31
N LEU A 211 -2.66 -7.93 -14.17
CA LEU A 211 -1.23 -7.61 -14.07
C LEU A 211 -0.34 -8.83 -14.28
N SER A 212 -0.81 -10.04 -13.89
CA SER A 212 -0.07 -11.27 -14.14
C SER A 212 0.03 -11.65 -15.62
N HIS A 213 -0.90 -11.19 -16.46
CA HIS A 213 -0.80 -11.37 -17.92
C HIS A 213 0.25 -10.44 -18.53
N ASP A 214 0.43 -9.24 -17.97
CA ASP A 214 1.41 -8.29 -18.47
C ASP A 214 2.83 -8.61 -17.98
N MET A 215 2.99 -8.99 -16.71
CA MET A 215 4.30 -9.19 -16.09
C MET A 215 4.30 -10.31 -15.05
N THR A 216 5.48 -10.86 -14.75
CA THR A 216 5.64 -11.76 -13.61
C THR A 216 5.53 -10.98 -12.31
N LEU A 217 4.68 -11.42 -11.39
CA LEU A 217 4.59 -10.92 -10.02
C LEU A 217 5.35 -11.89 -9.10
N ASN A 218 6.12 -11.35 -8.14
CA ASN A 218 6.93 -12.12 -7.21
C ASN A 218 6.40 -12.01 -5.78
N PRO A 219 6.70 -12.97 -4.89
CA PRO A 219 6.38 -12.84 -3.47
C PRO A 219 6.89 -11.51 -2.90
N GLY A 220 6.06 -10.83 -2.14
CA GLY A 220 6.36 -9.52 -1.57
C GLY A 220 6.10 -8.33 -2.49
N ASP A 221 5.80 -8.50 -3.78
CA ASP A 221 5.40 -7.40 -4.65
C ASP A 221 4.11 -6.74 -4.14
N ILE A 222 4.04 -5.41 -4.24
CA ILE A 222 2.94 -4.59 -3.74
C ILE A 222 2.15 -4.01 -4.91
N ILE A 223 0.82 -4.09 -4.81
CA ILE A 223 -0.10 -3.46 -5.75
C ILE A 223 -1.04 -2.53 -4.96
N ALA A 224 -0.91 -1.23 -5.16
CA ALA A 224 -1.82 -0.22 -4.65
C ALA A 224 -3.07 -0.16 -5.53
N CYS A 225 -4.26 -0.33 -4.93
CA CYS A 225 -5.51 -0.53 -5.67
C CYS A 225 -6.16 0.75 -6.19
N GLY A 226 -5.50 1.91 -6.02
CA GLY A 226 -6.07 3.21 -6.31
C GLY A 226 -6.77 3.84 -5.10
N THR A 227 -6.95 5.14 -5.14
CA THR A 227 -7.62 5.93 -4.11
C THR A 227 -9.01 6.39 -4.52
N ASN A 228 -9.77 6.97 -3.57
CA ASN A 228 -11.11 7.50 -3.79
C ASN A 228 -11.20 8.99 -3.41
N SER A 229 -12.40 9.57 -3.48
CA SER A 229 -12.69 10.98 -3.18
C SER A 229 -12.13 11.41 -1.81
N GLY A 230 -11.79 12.70 -1.70
CA GLY A 230 -11.21 13.29 -0.50
C GLY A 230 -9.68 13.26 -0.43
N LEU A 231 -8.99 12.67 -1.46
CA LEU A 231 -7.54 12.88 -1.59
C LEU A 231 -7.22 14.38 -1.69
N GLY A 232 -6.08 14.80 -1.23
CA GLY A 232 -5.78 16.23 -1.21
C GLY A 232 -4.33 16.57 -0.83
N PRO A 233 -4.01 17.87 -0.88
CA PRO A 233 -2.66 18.33 -0.57
C PRO A 233 -2.35 18.23 0.92
N MET A 234 -1.07 17.98 1.21
CA MET A 234 -0.45 18.10 2.52
C MET A 234 0.38 19.38 2.60
N THR A 235 0.37 20.02 3.75
CA THR A 235 1.30 21.09 4.08
C THR A 235 2.42 20.59 5.00
N SER A 236 3.56 21.28 5.02
CA SER A 236 4.70 20.91 5.88
C SER A 236 4.27 20.83 7.35
N ASN A 237 4.79 19.84 8.02
CA ASN A 237 4.50 19.43 9.40
C ASN A 237 3.16 18.72 9.63
N GLN A 238 2.32 18.54 8.63
CA GLN A 238 1.12 17.73 8.78
C GLN A 238 1.42 16.22 8.82
N SER A 239 0.68 15.52 9.67
CA SER A 239 0.71 14.07 9.79
C SER A 239 -0.47 13.46 9.05
N VAL A 240 -0.19 12.50 8.18
CA VAL A 240 -1.22 11.71 7.47
C VAL A 240 -1.27 10.32 8.05
N THR A 241 -2.46 9.86 8.38
CA THR A 241 -2.71 8.48 8.81
C THR A 241 -3.69 7.82 7.87
N VAL A 242 -3.28 6.70 7.29
CA VAL A 242 -4.16 5.80 6.52
C VAL A 242 -4.50 4.60 7.39
N SER A 243 -5.78 4.38 7.64
CA SER A 243 -6.30 3.28 8.45
C SER A 243 -7.23 2.41 7.61
N ILE A 244 -7.11 1.08 7.72
CA ILE A 244 -8.02 0.13 7.08
C ILE A 244 -8.54 -0.84 8.13
N THR A 245 -9.87 -1.05 8.14
CA THR A 245 -10.50 -2.00 9.05
C THR A 245 -9.86 -3.37 8.98
N SER A 246 -9.63 -4.02 10.11
CA SER A 246 -9.00 -5.35 10.22
C SER A 246 -7.55 -5.46 9.75
N ILE A 247 -6.90 -4.36 9.31
CA ILE A 247 -5.48 -4.35 8.91
C ILE A 247 -4.65 -3.55 9.91
N GLY A 248 -5.03 -2.30 10.14
CA GLY A 248 -4.27 -1.41 11.01
C GLY A 248 -4.14 0.00 10.43
N LYS A 249 -3.06 0.69 10.77
CA LYS A 249 -2.82 2.06 10.28
C LYS A 249 -1.34 2.34 10.08
N VAL A 250 -1.02 3.18 9.10
CA VAL A 250 0.30 3.79 8.90
C VAL A 250 0.20 5.30 9.09
N THR A 251 1.23 5.89 9.69
CA THR A 251 1.27 7.34 9.93
C THR A 251 2.64 7.86 9.55
N ASN A 252 2.68 8.90 8.72
CA ASN A 252 3.90 9.58 8.30
C ASN A 252 3.65 11.10 8.29
N LYS A 253 4.72 11.88 8.41
CA LYS A 253 4.67 13.34 8.48
C LYS A 253 5.40 13.95 7.29
N LEU A 254 4.82 14.96 6.62
CA LEU A 254 5.48 15.75 5.59
C LEU A 254 6.38 16.83 6.24
N ILE A 255 7.65 16.88 5.85
CA ILE A 255 8.59 17.91 6.29
C ILE A 255 9.30 18.59 5.10
#